data_c5b275178fddd9095b99b937f4290e2a
#
_entry.id   c5b275178fddd9095b99b937f4290e2a
#
_cell.length_a   1.000
_cell.length_b   1.000
_cell.length_c   1.000
_cell.angle_alpha   90.00
_cell.angle_beta   90.00
_cell.angle_gamma   90.00
#
_symmetry.space_group_name_H-M   'P 1'
#
loop_
_entity.id
_entity.type
_entity.pdbx_description
1 polymer ?
#
loop_
_entity_poly.entity_id
_entity_poly.type
_entity_poly.pdbx_seq_one_letter_code
_entity_poly.pdbx_strand_id
1 'polypeptide(L)'
;MTDILDELQWRGLIAQHTDIDALRAALSDGAVTFYCGFDPTAPSLHHGHLVAVKVMRHLQLAGHRPLALVGGATGLIGDPRAKGERSLNTKDVVAGWAASLQEQLENLLDFSGDNPAQIVNNLDWTQAMSAIDFLRDLGKHFRMGTMLSKDIVARRLASEEGISYTEFSYQVLQANDYLELYRRYGCTLEVGGNDQWGNLVGGMDLIHKVEGASVHVMTNPLITKADGTKFGKSEGGAIWLNPEMLSPYAFYQFWLQVDDADVVRFLKVFTFLEREEIERLEAVTAENPKAREAQRVLAHEVCTWVHGADATAQAEAATSALWGRGDLADIDEATILAATADLASGDVTVGQTTIVDLLVGTGLERGRNAARKTIAGGGAYINNIKVADETAVIGPEHLLAGGVVLVRKGRRNLAVGRAV
;
A
#
# COMPACT_ATOMS: atom_id res chain seq x y z
N MET A 1 25.28 -2.19 -16.94
CA MET A 1 24.00 -2.02 -16.22
C MET A 1 22.96 -2.87 -16.92
N THR A 2 22.16 -3.61 -16.21
CA THR A 2 21.03 -4.35 -16.78
C THR A 2 20.05 -3.35 -17.37
N ASP A 3 19.47 -3.64 -18.54
CA ASP A 3 18.43 -2.79 -19.13
C ASP A 3 17.23 -2.69 -18.18
N ILE A 4 16.73 -1.49 -17.95
CA ILE A 4 15.65 -1.27 -16.98
C ILE A 4 14.37 -2.00 -17.37
N LEU A 5 14.06 -2.12 -18.66
CA LEU A 5 12.88 -2.86 -19.12
C LEU A 5 13.03 -4.37 -18.87
N ASP A 6 14.24 -4.93 -19.02
CA ASP A 6 14.52 -6.33 -18.69
C ASP A 6 14.38 -6.58 -17.18
N GLU A 7 14.81 -5.64 -16.35
CA GLU A 7 14.61 -5.72 -14.89
C GLU A 7 13.13 -5.66 -14.51
N LEU A 8 12.39 -4.69 -15.04
CA LEU A 8 10.94 -4.58 -14.80
C LEU A 8 10.17 -5.80 -15.32
N GLN A 9 10.58 -6.36 -16.46
CA GLN A 9 9.98 -7.58 -17.03
C GLN A 9 10.24 -8.80 -16.13
N TRP A 10 11.48 -8.98 -15.67
CA TRP A 10 11.84 -10.07 -14.76
C TRP A 10 11.07 -9.99 -13.43
N ARG A 11 10.86 -8.77 -12.91
CA ARG A 11 10.05 -8.55 -11.70
C ARG A 11 8.56 -8.76 -11.91
N GLY A 12 8.11 -8.87 -13.15
CA GLY A 12 6.70 -8.97 -13.48
C GLY A 12 5.96 -7.64 -13.31
N LEU A 13 6.65 -6.51 -13.52
CA LEU A 13 6.12 -5.16 -13.36
C LEU A 13 5.62 -4.55 -14.68
N ILE A 14 5.73 -5.25 -15.81
CA ILE A 14 5.19 -4.83 -17.11
C ILE A 14 4.02 -5.74 -17.49
N ALA A 15 2.85 -5.13 -17.77
CA ALA A 15 1.66 -5.84 -18.25
C ALA A 15 1.41 -5.57 -19.74
N GLN A 16 1.29 -4.30 -20.13
CA GLN A 16 1.15 -3.86 -21.50
C GLN A 16 2.07 -2.65 -21.75
N HIS A 17 2.44 -2.45 -23.00
CA HIS A 17 3.27 -1.33 -23.43
C HIS A 17 2.95 -0.97 -24.88
N THR A 18 3.26 0.24 -25.27
CA THR A 18 3.32 0.65 -26.68
C THR A 18 4.60 0.07 -27.33
N ASP A 19 5.08 0.60 -28.42
CA ASP A 19 6.30 0.10 -29.10
C ASP A 19 7.46 -0.05 -28.10
N ILE A 20 7.78 -1.31 -27.73
CA ILE A 20 8.79 -1.62 -26.71
C ILE A 20 10.21 -1.29 -27.18
N ASP A 21 10.48 -1.44 -28.47
CA ASP A 21 11.80 -1.18 -29.03
C ASP A 21 12.08 0.32 -29.08
N ALA A 22 11.08 1.11 -29.46
CA ALA A 22 11.16 2.57 -29.40
C ALA A 22 11.25 3.09 -27.95
N LEU A 23 10.52 2.51 -27.01
CA LEU A 23 10.62 2.84 -25.59
C LEU A 23 12.01 2.49 -25.04
N ARG A 24 12.55 1.31 -25.37
CA ARG A 24 13.90 0.89 -24.99
C ARG A 24 14.97 1.84 -25.51
N ALA A 25 14.85 2.23 -26.78
CA ALA A 25 15.75 3.20 -27.37
C ALA A 25 15.70 4.55 -26.65
N ALA A 26 14.49 5.05 -26.34
CA ALA A 26 14.31 6.32 -25.63
C ALA A 26 14.91 6.28 -24.20
N LEU A 27 14.69 5.20 -23.45
CA LEU A 27 15.24 5.01 -22.10
C LEU A 27 16.78 4.84 -22.10
N SER A 28 17.35 4.34 -23.21
CA SER A 28 18.81 4.17 -23.36
C SER A 28 19.54 5.43 -23.84
N ASP A 29 18.83 6.33 -24.55
CA ASP A 29 19.42 7.54 -25.14
C ASP A 29 19.59 8.69 -24.13
N GLY A 30 18.95 8.61 -22.98
CA GLY A 30 19.06 9.62 -21.92
C GLY A 30 17.97 9.60 -20.88
N ALA A 31 17.93 10.63 -20.05
CA ALA A 31 16.94 10.75 -18.99
C ALA A 31 15.56 11.09 -19.55
N VAL A 32 14.63 10.14 -19.49
CA VAL A 32 13.22 10.31 -19.85
C VAL A 32 12.46 10.90 -18.69
N THR A 33 11.65 11.95 -18.94
CA THR A 33 10.64 12.41 -17.98
C THR A 33 9.38 11.56 -18.17
N PHE A 34 8.90 10.97 -17.08
CA PHE A 34 7.72 10.10 -17.06
C PHE A 34 6.79 10.44 -15.91
N TYR A 35 5.52 10.03 -15.99
CA TYR A 35 4.58 10.27 -14.91
C TYR A 35 3.69 9.07 -14.58
N CYS A 36 3.16 9.08 -13.36
CA CYS A 36 2.05 8.25 -12.93
C CYS A 36 1.04 9.10 -12.16
N GLY A 37 -0.25 8.90 -12.41
CA GLY A 37 -1.34 9.61 -11.77
C GLY A 37 -1.91 8.88 -10.55
N PHE A 38 -2.24 9.65 -9.50
CA PHE A 38 -2.83 9.19 -8.26
C PHE A 38 -4.04 10.05 -7.90
N ASP A 39 -5.23 9.53 -8.09
CA ASP A 39 -6.46 10.23 -7.72
C ASP A 39 -6.73 10.14 -6.21
N PRO A 40 -7.00 11.26 -5.55
CA PRO A 40 -7.34 11.30 -4.12
C PRO A 40 -8.78 10.79 -3.89
N THR A 41 -8.95 9.46 -3.93
CA THR A 41 -10.23 8.78 -3.68
C THR A 41 -10.40 8.32 -2.23
N ALA A 42 -9.36 8.49 -1.43
CA ALA A 42 -9.28 8.24 0.01
C ALA A 42 -8.14 9.08 0.61
N PRO A 43 -8.07 9.25 1.94
CA PRO A 43 -7.01 10.02 2.60
C PRO A 43 -5.64 9.30 2.62
N SER A 44 -5.51 8.15 1.97
CA SER A 44 -4.27 7.37 1.91
C SER A 44 -4.13 6.60 0.61
N LEU A 45 -2.90 6.40 0.19
CA LEU A 45 -2.51 5.33 -0.72
C LEU A 45 -2.70 3.97 -0.03
N HIS A 46 -2.77 2.91 -0.83
CA HIS A 46 -2.83 1.53 -0.34
C HIS A 46 -1.83 0.64 -1.10
N HIS A 47 -1.62 -0.59 -0.64
CA HIS A 47 -0.67 -1.54 -1.22
C HIS A 47 -0.76 -1.68 -2.76
N GLY A 48 -1.94 -1.51 -3.36
CA GLY A 48 -2.11 -1.56 -4.82
C GLY A 48 -1.38 -0.42 -5.54
N HIS A 49 -1.30 0.77 -4.94
CA HIS A 49 -0.54 1.89 -5.48
C HIS A 49 0.97 1.68 -5.40
N LEU A 50 1.44 0.86 -4.41
CA LEU A 50 2.87 0.57 -4.28
C LEU A 50 3.47 -0.05 -5.54
N VAL A 51 2.69 -0.80 -6.34
CA VAL A 51 3.19 -1.38 -7.60
C VAL A 51 3.60 -0.30 -8.58
N ALA A 52 2.72 0.70 -8.78
CA ALA A 52 3.01 1.84 -9.67
C ALA A 52 4.18 2.67 -9.13
N VAL A 53 4.20 2.97 -7.82
CA VAL A 53 5.30 3.69 -7.19
C VAL A 53 6.61 2.90 -7.26
N LYS A 54 6.56 1.55 -7.17
CA LYS A 54 7.72 0.69 -7.36
C LYS A 54 8.30 0.80 -8.78
N VAL A 55 7.44 0.80 -9.81
CA VAL A 55 7.87 1.05 -11.20
C VAL A 55 8.50 2.43 -11.32
N MET A 56 7.87 3.46 -10.74
CA MET A 56 8.43 4.82 -10.73
C MET A 56 9.81 4.87 -10.08
N ARG A 57 9.99 4.21 -8.93
CA ARG A 57 11.27 4.22 -8.22
C ARG A 57 12.35 3.44 -8.98
N HIS A 58 12.04 2.32 -9.62
CA HIS A 58 12.99 1.59 -10.48
C HIS A 58 13.42 2.45 -11.68
N LEU A 59 12.51 3.11 -12.37
CA LEU A 59 12.84 4.04 -13.45
C LEU A 59 13.70 5.22 -12.94
N GLN A 60 13.38 5.75 -11.76
CA GLN A 60 14.18 6.82 -11.14
C GLN A 60 15.59 6.34 -10.80
N LEU A 61 15.75 5.15 -10.22
CA LEU A 61 17.06 4.54 -9.95
C LEU A 61 17.89 4.30 -11.23
N ALA A 62 17.21 4.10 -12.36
CA ALA A 62 17.84 4.01 -13.67
C ALA A 62 18.20 5.36 -14.30
N GLY A 63 17.94 6.49 -13.61
CA GLY A 63 18.31 7.84 -14.05
C GLY A 63 17.18 8.64 -14.73
N HIS A 64 15.96 8.12 -14.79
CA HIS A 64 14.82 8.82 -15.38
C HIS A 64 14.11 9.72 -14.35
N ARG A 65 13.35 10.73 -14.81
CA ARG A 65 12.74 11.79 -13.99
C ARG A 65 11.27 11.55 -13.74
N PRO A 66 10.85 11.16 -12.52
CA PRO A 66 9.45 10.91 -12.20
C PRO A 66 8.68 12.19 -11.90
N LEU A 67 7.47 12.29 -12.47
CA LEU A 67 6.43 13.23 -12.09
C LEU A 67 5.33 12.41 -11.39
N ALA A 68 5.08 12.68 -10.11
CA ALA A 68 3.96 12.08 -9.40
C ALA A 68 2.77 13.04 -9.52
N LEU A 69 1.79 12.70 -10.36
CA LEU A 69 0.61 13.51 -10.59
C LEU A 69 -0.44 13.22 -9.52
N VAL A 70 -0.80 14.22 -8.75
CA VAL A 70 -1.94 14.17 -7.84
C VAL A 70 -3.20 14.71 -8.54
N GLY A 71 -4.25 13.90 -8.57
CA GLY A 71 -5.49 14.19 -9.29
C GLY A 71 -6.41 15.17 -8.57
N GLY A 72 -5.97 16.42 -8.31
CA GLY A 72 -6.79 17.43 -7.66
C GLY A 72 -8.06 17.81 -8.45
N ALA A 73 -8.01 17.76 -9.79
CA ALA A 73 -9.17 17.96 -10.66
C ALA A 73 -9.91 16.65 -10.93
N THR A 74 -9.20 15.60 -11.34
CA THR A 74 -9.77 14.30 -11.66
C THR A 74 -10.40 13.62 -10.45
N GLY A 75 -9.88 13.82 -9.25
CA GLY A 75 -10.48 13.37 -7.99
C GLY A 75 -11.84 14.00 -7.65
N LEU A 76 -12.15 15.15 -8.23
CA LEU A 76 -13.48 15.78 -8.10
C LEU A 76 -14.51 15.15 -9.07
N ILE A 77 -14.07 14.49 -10.10
CA ILE A 77 -14.90 13.85 -11.15
C ILE A 77 -15.03 12.35 -10.89
N GLY A 78 -13.90 11.67 -10.74
CA GLY A 78 -13.77 10.24 -10.51
C GLY A 78 -13.85 9.38 -11.77
N ASP A 79 -12.87 8.47 -11.90
CA ASP A 79 -12.83 7.49 -12.99
C ASP A 79 -14.02 6.51 -12.88
N PRO A 80 -14.70 6.18 -14.02
CA PRO A 80 -15.84 5.27 -14.02
C PRO A 80 -15.53 3.91 -13.37
N ARG A 81 -16.43 3.45 -12.51
CA ARG A 81 -16.36 2.10 -11.92
C ARG A 81 -17.18 1.09 -12.71
N ALA A 82 -16.84 -0.17 -12.58
CA ALA A 82 -17.62 -1.25 -13.20
C ALA A 82 -19.07 -1.34 -12.68
N LYS A 83 -19.33 -0.87 -11.45
CA LYS A 83 -20.67 -0.82 -10.82
C LYS A 83 -20.82 0.47 -10.02
N GLY A 84 -21.99 1.10 -10.15
CA GLY A 84 -22.38 2.29 -9.40
C GLY A 84 -21.66 3.56 -9.84
N GLU A 85 -22.31 4.69 -9.65
CA GLU A 85 -21.72 6.02 -9.81
C GLU A 85 -20.90 6.39 -8.57
N ARG A 86 -19.83 7.18 -8.75
CA ARG A 86 -19.05 7.68 -7.62
C ARG A 86 -19.83 8.79 -6.90
N SER A 87 -19.83 8.76 -5.58
CA SER A 87 -20.22 9.92 -4.78
C SER A 87 -19.19 11.02 -4.96
N LEU A 88 -19.62 12.21 -5.33
CA LEU A 88 -18.75 13.37 -5.47
C LEU A 88 -18.39 13.91 -4.08
N ASN A 89 -17.11 14.03 -3.79
CA ASN A 89 -16.63 14.68 -2.58
C ASN A 89 -16.56 16.20 -2.76
N THR A 90 -16.58 16.95 -1.65
CA THR A 90 -16.39 18.40 -1.68
C THR A 90 -14.95 18.74 -2.09
N LYS A 91 -14.74 19.96 -2.61
CA LYS A 91 -13.40 20.44 -3.00
C LYS A 91 -12.41 20.40 -1.82
N ASP A 92 -12.85 20.75 -0.62
CA ASP A 92 -12.00 20.76 0.57
C ASP A 92 -11.57 19.34 0.98
N VAL A 93 -12.46 18.37 0.89
CA VAL A 93 -12.14 16.96 1.16
C VAL A 93 -11.12 16.42 0.16
N VAL A 94 -11.32 16.68 -1.14
CA VAL A 94 -10.38 16.25 -2.19
C VAL A 94 -9.02 16.93 -2.02
N ALA A 95 -9.01 18.23 -1.69
CA ALA A 95 -7.76 18.97 -1.45
C ALA A 95 -6.99 18.41 -0.24
N GLY A 96 -7.69 18.10 0.87
CA GLY A 96 -7.07 17.46 2.03
C GLY A 96 -6.50 16.07 1.72
N TRP A 97 -7.22 15.24 0.96
CA TRP A 97 -6.71 13.95 0.53
C TRP A 97 -5.55 14.07 -0.45
N ALA A 98 -5.59 15.03 -1.37
CA ALA A 98 -4.49 15.33 -2.29
C ALA A 98 -3.19 15.67 -1.53
N ALA A 99 -3.28 16.50 -0.50
CA ALA A 99 -2.15 16.82 0.36
C ALA A 99 -1.60 15.59 1.10
N SER A 100 -2.47 14.73 1.62
CA SER A 100 -2.06 13.49 2.29
C SER A 100 -1.40 12.49 1.33
N LEU A 101 -1.89 12.37 0.09
CA LEU A 101 -1.25 11.54 -0.92
C LEU A 101 0.14 12.08 -1.31
N GLN A 102 0.27 13.41 -1.46
CA GLN A 102 1.55 14.05 -1.73
C GLN A 102 2.58 13.71 -0.67
N GLU A 103 2.27 13.88 0.61
CA GLU A 103 3.15 13.56 1.73
C GLU A 103 3.62 12.09 1.70
N GLN A 104 2.71 11.15 1.39
CA GLN A 104 3.06 9.74 1.27
C GLN A 104 3.98 9.47 0.07
N LEU A 105 3.76 10.12 -1.08
CA LEU A 105 4.62 9.99 -2.26
C LEU A 105 6.02 10.57 -2.02
N GLU A 106 6.12 11.66 -1.24
CA GLU A 106 7.40 12.28 -0.84
C GLU A 106 8.27 11.32 -0.01
N ASN A 107 7.66 10.39 0.73
CA ASN A 107 8.38 9.35 1.47
C ASN A 107 8.80 8.14 0.62
N LEU A 108 8.16 7.93 -0.54
CA LEU A 108 8.35 6.73 -1.37
C LEU A 108 9.27 6.96 -2.59
N LEU A 109 9.42 8.21 -3.04
CA LEU A 109 10.27 8.62 -4.15
C LEU A 109 11.43 9.48 -3.63
N ASP A 110 12.44 9.74 -4.47
CA ASP A 110 13.56 10.58 -4.12
C ASP A 110 13.38 11.98 -4.75
N PHE A 111 13.32 13.00 -3.91
CA PHE A 111 13.17 14.40 -4.30
C PHE A 111 14.49 15.17 -4.31
N SER A 112 15.61 14.46 -4.22
CA SER A 112 16.95 14.97 -4.21
C SER A 112 17.80 14.43 -5.37
N GLY A 113 19.04 14.87 -5.48
CA GLY A 113 19.98 14.34 -6.48
C GLY A 113 19.81 14.90 -7.89
N ASP A 114 20.29 14.16 -8.89
CA ASP A 114 20.39 14.62 -10.29
C ASP A 114 19.08 14.46 -11.08
N ASN A 115 18.19 13.58 -10.63
CA ASN A 115 16.90 13.28 -11.24
C ASN A 115 15.76 13.25 -10.20
N PRO A 116 15.57 14.38 -9.46
CA PRO A 116 14.60 14.43 -8.39
C PRO A 116 13.17 14.21 -8.90
N ALA A 117 12.36 13.55 -8.10
CA ALA A 117 10.93 13.47 -8.33
C ALA A 117 10.28 14.87 -8.19
N GLN A 118 9.15 15.07 -8.87
CA GLN A 118 8.35 16.27 -8.70
C GLN A 118 6.89 15.88 -8.48
N ILE A 119 6.24 16.52 -7.50
CA ILE A 119 4.79 16.45 -7.36
C ILE A 119 4.18 17.49 -8.30
N VAL A 120 3.17 17.09 -9.05
CA VAL A 120 2.37 17.97 -9.91
C VAL A 120 0.89 17.73 -9.63
N ASN A 121 0.07 18.77 -9.76
CA ASN A 121 -1.36 18.69 -9.51
C ASN A 121 -2.14 19.11 -10.76
N ASN A 122 -3.01 18.25 -11.27
CA ASN A 122 -3.76 18.56 -12.49
C ASN A 122 -4.82 19.67 -12.31
N LEU A 123 -5.09 20.08 -11.08
CA LEU A 123 -5.92 21.25 -10.82
C LEU A 123 -5.28 22.54 -11.36
N ASP A 124 -3.94 22.62 -11.39
CA ASP A 124 -3.19 23.80 -11.83
C ASP A 124 -3.46 24.23 -13.27
N TRP A 125 -3.77 23.27 -14.13
CA TRP A 125 -4.13 23.58 -15.54
C TRP A 125 -5.61 23.40 -15.83
N THR A 126 -6.32 22.59 -15.06
CA THR A 126 -7.72 22.25 -15.33
C THR A 126 -8.65 23.34 -14.83
N GLN A 127 -8.41 23.93 -13.63
CA GLN A 127 -9.31 24.93 -13.04
C GLN A 127 -9.43 26.23 -13.85
N ALA A 128 -8.40 26.57 -14.64
CA ALA A 128 -8.40 27.77 -15.47
C ALA A 128 -9.07 27.55 -16.82
N MET A 129 -9.34 26.31 -17.20
CA MET A 129 -9.94 25.95 -18.48
C MET A 129 -11.45 26.24 -18.49
N SER A 130 -11.90 27.01 -19.46
CA SER A 130 -13.34 27.21 -19.60
C SER A 130 -14.05 25.99 -20.20
N ALA A 131 -15.34 25.84 -19.95
CA ALA A 131 -16.13 24.76 -20.56
C ALA A 131 -16.09 24.82 -22.09
N ILE A 132 -15.98 26.01 -22.68
CA ILE A 132 -15.86 26.16 -24.14
C ILE A 132 -14.51 25.68 -24.64
N ASP A 133 -13.41 25.99 -23.96
CA ASP A 133 -12.08 25.53 -24.32
C ASP A 133 -11.98 24.00 -24.20
N PHE A 134 -12.51 23.43 -23.11
CA PHE A 134 -12.59 21.99 -22.93
C PHE A 134 -13.32 21.28 -24.09
N LEU A 135 -14.48 21.75 -24.46
CA LEU A 135 -15.28 21.15 -25.54
C LEU A 135 -14.68 21.39 -26.95
N ARG A 136 -14.22 22.61 -27.19
CA ARG A 136 -13.74 23.03 -28.52
C ARG A 136 -12.32 22.54 -28.78
N ASP A 137 -11.40 22.70 -27.83
CA ASP A 137 -9.99 22.50 -28.08
C ASP A 137 -9.54 21.08 -27.77
N LEU A 138 -10.13 20.45 -26.75
CA LEU A 138 -9.89 19.05 -26.42
C LEU A 138 -10.95 18.10 -27.02
N GLY A 139 -12.22 18.37 -26.76
CA GLY A 139 -13.34 17.49 -27.15
C GLY A 139 -13.36 17.11 -28.62
N LYS A 140 -12.96 18.03 -29.53
CA LYS A 140 -12.88 17.76 -30.98
C LYS A 140 -11.96 16.61 -31.36
N HIS A 141 -10.99 16.25 -30.53
CA HIS A 141 -10.04 15.17 -30.80
C HIS A 141 -10.55 13.80 -30.36
N PHE A 142 -11.64 13.74 -29.63
CA PHE A 142 -12.23 12.51 -29.11
C PHE A 142 -13.44 12.08 -29.93
N ARG A 143 -13.41 10.84 -30.45
CA ARG A 143 -14.54 10.29 -31.23
C ARG A 143 -15.46 9.51 -30.28
N MET A 144 -16.74 9.89 -30.26
CA MET A 144 -17.76 9.25 -29.41
C MET A 144 -17.79 7.73 -29.56
N GLY A 145 -17.70 7.20 -30.79
CA GLY A 145 -17.68 5.75 -31.00
C GLY A 145 -16.54 5.05 -30.29
N THR A 146 -15.32 5.61 -30.32
CA THR A 146 -14.15 5.08 -29.60
C THR A 146 -14.32 5.17 -28.10
N MET A 147 -14.84 6.30 -27.59
CA MET A 147 -15.08 6.49 -26.17
C MET A 147 -16.13 5.51 -25.62
N LEU A 148 -17.23 5.31 -26.36
CA LEU A 148 -18.33 4.42 -25.98
C LEU A 148 -17.95 2.94 -26.07
N SER A 149 -16.98 2.57 -26.89
CA SER A 149 -16.52 1.17 -27.05
C SER A 149 -15.57 0.70 -25.95
N LYS A 150 -15.10 1.59 -25.05
CA LYS A 150 -14.25 1.17 -23.91
C LYS A 150 -15.05 0.24 -22.99
N ASP A 151 -14.43 -0.86 -22.55
CA ASP A 151 -15.09 -1.95 -21.80
C ASP A 151 -15.91 -1.48 -20.59
N ILE A 152 -15.38 -0.57 -19.79
CA ILE A 152 -16.08 -0.04 -18.60
C ILE A 152 -17.28 0.81 -19.03
N VAL A 153 -17.10 1.69 -20.02
CA VAL A 153 -18.15 2.56 -20.53
C VAL A 153 -19.26 1.74 -21.16
N ALA A 154 -18.92 0.77 -22.02
CA ALA A 154 -19.90 -0.11 -22.68
C ALA A 154 -20.72 -0.92 -21.67
N ARG A 155 -20.08 -1.46 -20.65
CA ARG A 155 -20.75 -2.19 -19.55
C ARG A 155 -21.68 -1.28 -18.75
N ARG A 156 -21.26 -0.06 -18.43
CA ARG A 156 -22.08 0.91 -17.70
C ARG A 156 -23.30 1.36 -18.53
N LEU A 157 -23.11 1.63 -19.82
CA LEU A 157 -24.22 1.97 -20.71
C LEU A 157 -25.26 0.85 -20.85
N ALA A 158 -24.83 -0.41 -20.75
CA ALA A 158 -25.72 -1.58 -20.78
C ALA A 158 -26.38 -1.86 -19.43
N SER A 159 -25.99 -1.19 -18.34
CA SER A 159 -26.59 -1.34 -17.00
C SER A 159 -27.80 -0.42 -16.81
N GLU A 160 -28.66 -0.74 -15.85
CA GLU A 160 -29.82 0.11 -15.49
C GLU A 160 -29.41 1.50 -15.00
N GLU A 161 -28.26 1.62 -14.32
CA GLU A 161 -27.76 2.88 -13.75
C GLU A 161 -27.17 3.81 -14.83
N GLY A 162 -26.68 3.25 -15.95
CA GLY A 162 -26.01 4.02 -16.99
C GLY A 162 -24.67 4.62 -16.55
N ILE A 163 -24.24 5.69 -17.20
CA ILE A 163 -23.04 6.47 -16.89
C ILE A 163 -23.37 7.96 -17.04
N SER A 164 -23.02 8.78 -16.05
CA SER A 164 -23.18 10.22 -16.14
C SER A 164 -22.17 10.84 -17.10
N TYR A 165 -22.52 12.01 -17.66
CA TYR A 165 -21.57 12.77 -18.47
C TYR A 165 -20.30 13.14 -17.69
N THR A 166 -20.43 13.38 -16.39
CA THR A 166 -19.31 13.66 -15.50
C THR A 166 -18.29 12.52 -15.50
N GLU A 167 -18.70 11.30 -15.15
CA GLU A 167 -17.81 10.12 -15.22
C GLU A 167 -17.31 9.84 -16.64
N PHE A 168 -18.17 9.99 -17.64
CA PHE A 168 -17.79 9.77 -19.04
C PHE A 168 -16.70 10.74 -19.51
N SER A 169 -16.71 11.98 -19.06
CA SER A 169 -15.73 13.01 -19.43
C SER A 169 -14.35 12.82 -18.79
N TYR A 170 -14.22 11.98 -17.75
CA TYR A 170 -12.98 11.72 -17.04
C TYR A 170 -11.81 11.38 -17.99
N GLN A 171 -12.06 10.52 -18.98
CA GLN A 171 -11.03 10.11 -19.93
C GLN A 171 -10.43 11.27 -20.76
N VAL A 172 -11.19 12.35 -20.95
CA VAL A 172 -10.69 13.55 -21.65
C VAL A 172 -9.79 14.36 -20.74
N LEU A 173 -10.12 14.45 -19.44
CA LEU A 173 -9.30 15.13 -18.44
C LEU A 173 -7.95 14.44 -18.27
N GLN A 174 -7.93 13.13 -18.07
CA GLN A 174 -6.68 12.37 -17.95
C GLN A 174 -5.82 12.46 -19.21
N ALA A 175 -6.44 12.42 -20.40
CA ALA A 175 -5.69 12.60 -21.65
C ALA A 175 -5.07 14.00 -21.75
N ASN A 176 -5.78 15.03 -21.26
CA ASN A 176 -5.24 16.39 -21.18
C ASN A 176 -4.09 16.49 -20.18
N ASP A 177 -4.10 15.73 -19.09
CA ASP A 177 -3.00 15.71 -18.13
C ASP A 177 -1.70 15.28 -18.82
N TYR A 178 -1.73 14.22 -19.64
CA TYR A 178 -0.54 13.81 -20.38
C TYR A 178 -0.07 14.90 -21.38
N LEU A 179 -0.99 15.54 -22.10
CA LEU A 179 -0.68 16.64 -23.02
C LEU A 179 -0.03 17.83 -22.28
N GLU A 180 -0.58 18.23 -21.14
CA GLU A 180 -0.03 19.34 -20.33
C GLU A 180 1.34 18.99 -19.74
N LEU A 181 1.53 17.75 -19.28
CA LEU A 181 2.82 17.26 -18.80
C LEU A 181 3.86 17.17 -19.92
N TYR A 182 3.46 16.76 -21.12
CA TYR A 182 4.32 16.81 -22.31
C TYR A 182 4.79 18.26 -22.59
N ARG A 183 3.85 19.21 -22.63
CA ARG A 183 4.13 20.62 -22.94
C ARG A 183 5.01 21.31 -21.89
N ARG A 184 4.72 21.05 -20.61
CA ARG A 184 5.34 21.77 -19.49
C ARG A 184 6.66 21.15 -19.04
N TYR A 185 6.76 19.84 -19.08
CA TYR A 185 7.88 19.09 -18.50
C TYR A 185 8.61 18.20 -19.51
N GLY A 186 8.21 18.15 -20.77
CA GLY A 186 8.78 17.23 -21.75
C GLY A 186 8.52 15.76 -21.39
N CYS A 187 7.39 15.48 -20.75
CA CYS A 187 7.02 14.12 -20.33
C CYS A 187 6.69 13.27 -21.56
N THR A 188 7.41 12.16 -21.76
CA THR A 188 7.25 11.29 -22.93
C THR A 188 6.89 9.85 -22.60
N LEU A 189 6.69 9.51 -21.32
CA LEU A 189 6.23 8.19 -20.88
C LEU A 189 5.16 8.34 -19.80
N GLU A 190 4.02 7.68 -19.97
CA GLU A 190 2.99 7.50 -18.95
C GLU A 190 3.02 6.09 -18.42
N VAL A 191 3.04 5.95 -17.07
CA VAL A 191 2.99 4.67 -16.36
C VAL A 191 1.71 4.60 -15.55
N GLY A 192 1.05 3.44 -15.50
CA GLY A 192 -0.17 3.27 -14.70
C GLY A 192 -0.59 1.82 -14.55
N GLY A 193 -1.68 1.57 -13.81
CA GLY A 193 -2.27 0.24 -13.68
C GLY A 193 -2.84 -0.28 -15.00
N ASN A 194 -2.83 -1.58 -15.20
CA ASN A 194 -3.30 -2.19 -16.44
C ASN A 194 -4.81 -1.98 -16.73
N ASP A 195 -5.59 -1.69 -15.71
CA ASP A 195 -6.99 -1.28 -15.84
C ASP A 195 -7.14 0.12 -16.47
N GLN A 196 -6.08 0.93 -16.43
CA GLN A 196 -6.03 2.29 -17.00
C GLN A 196 -5.57 2.33 -18.46
N TRP A 197 -5.19 1.20 -19.08
CA TRP A 197 -4.63 1.13 -20.43
C TRP A 197 -5.36 2.02 -21.45
N GLY A 198 -6.69 1.94 -21.45
CA GLY A 198 -7.52 2.71 -22.40
C GLY A 198 -7.46 4.22 -22.17
N ASN A 199 -7.26 4.68 -20.93
CA ASN A 199 -7.11 6.11 -20.60
C ASN A 199 -5.71 6.60 -21.01
N LEU A 200 -4.67 5.82 -20.67
CA LEU A 200 -3.28 6.12 -20.99
C LEU A 200 -3.07 6.27 -22.51
N VAL A 201 -3.55 5.31 -23.29
CA VAL A 201 -3.51 5.37 -24.76
C VAL A 201 -4.28 6.58 -25.31
N GLY A 202 -5.35 6.99 -24.63
CA GLY A 202 -6.09 8.20 -24.96
C GLY A 202 -5.27 9.48 -24.89
N GLY A 203 -4.38 9.58 -23.90
CA GLY A 203 -3.43 10.68 -23.74
C GLY A 203 -2.35 10.69 -24.83
N MET A 204 -1.77 9.53 -25.12
CA MET A 204 -0.83 9.36 -26.22
C MET A 204 -1.45 9.78 -27.56
N ASP A 205 -2.68 9.36 -27.83
CA ASP A 205 -3.42 9.68 -29.05
C ASP A 205 -3.70 11.18 -29.16
N LEU A 206 -4.00 11.84 -28.04
CA LEU A 206 -4.21 13.29 -28.00
C LEU A 206 -2.92 14.04 -28.32
N ILE A 207 -1.79 13.68 -27.73
CA ILE A 207 -0.48 14.31 -28.01
C ILE A 207 -0.14 14.14 -29.49
N HIS A 208 -0.34 12.96 -30.05
CA HIS A 208 -0.08 12.73 -31.48
C HIS A 208 -0.94 13.63 -32.38
N LYS A 209 -2.23 13.79 -32.05
CA LYS A 209 -3.15 14.64 -32.86
C LYS A 209 -2.90 16.13 -32.74
N VAL A 210 -2.43 16.58 -31.57
CA VAL A 210 -2.26 18.02 -31.28
C VAL A 210 -0.85 18.49 -31.59
N GLU A 211 0.16 17.72 -31.19
CA GLU A 211 1.58 18.09 -31.27
C GLU A 211 2.33 17.37 -32.41
N GLY A 212 1.74 16.32 -33.00
CA GLY A 212 2.43 15.49 -34.01
C GLY A 212 3.57 14.66 -33.40
N ALA A 213 3.66 14.57 -32.07
CA ALA A 213 4.72 13.89 -31.37
C ALA A 213 4.38 12.42 -31.06
N SER A 214 5.42 11.58 -30.93
CA SER A 214 5.30 10.20 -30.45
C SER A 214 5.74 10.13 -28.99
N VAL A 215 4.90 9.54 -28.16
CA VAL A 215 5.15 9.29 -26.74
C VAL A 215 4.82 7.84 -26.38
N HIS A 216 5.14 7.39 -25.19
CA HIS A 216 5.04 6.01 -24.79
C HIS A 216 4.06 5.82 -23.64
N VAL A 217 3.53 4.60 -23.54
CA VAL A 217 2.69 4.14 -22.43
C VAL A 217 3.16 2.76 -21.99
N MET A 218 3.23 2.56 -20.68
CA MET A 218 3.54 1.27 -20.06
C MET A 218 2.63 1.06 -18.85
N THR A 219 2.08 -0.15 -18.71
CA THR A 219 1.24 -0.49 -17.55
C THR A 219 1.84 -1.57 -16.70
N ASN A 220 1.60 -1.47 -15.40
CA ASN A 220 1.91 -2.50 -14.44
C ASN A 220 0.68 -3.40 -14.16
N PRO A 221 0.89 -4.68 -13.82
CA PRO A 221 -0.20 -5.61 -13.57
C PRO A 221 -0.98 -5.25 -12.31
N LEU A 222 -2.25 -5.61 -12.28
CA LEU A 222 -3.04 -5.67 -11.04
C LEU A 222 -2.62 -6.88 -10.22
N ILE A 223 -2.36 -6.67 -8.94
CA ILE A 223 -1.88 -7.75 -8.07
C ILE A 223 -3.05 -8.60 -7.59
N THR A 224 -2.93 -9.90 -7.87
CA THR A 224 -3.84 -10.95 -7.39
C THR A 224 -3.04 -11.95 -6.55
N LYS A 225 -3.71 -12.79 -5.78
CA LYS A 225 -3.10 -14.00 -5.20
C LYS A 225 -2.91 -15.08 -6.27
N ALA A 226 -2.14 -16.13 -5.94
CA ALA A 226 -1.93 -17.27 -6.82
C ALA A 226 -3.24 -18.00 -7.19
N ASP A 227 -4.25 -17.93 -6.34
CA ASP A 227 -5.61 -18.45 -6.58
C ASP A 227 -6.47 -17.53 -7.47
N GLY A 228 -5.96 -16.41 -7.95
CA GLY A 228 -6.65 -15.42 -8.78
C GLY A 228 -7.51 -14.43 -8.00
N THR A 229 -7.61 -14.55 -6.68
CA THR A 229 -8.34 -13.58 -5.87
C THR A 229 -7.58 -12.27 -5.73
N LYS A 230 -8.30 -11.17 -5.47
CA LYS A 230 -7.66 -9.86 -5.28
C LYS A 230 -6.80 -9.87 -4.02
N PHE A 231 -5.53 -9.53 -4.15
CA PHE A 231 -4.64 -9.33 -3.03
C PHE A 231 -5.01 -8.05 -2.26
N GLY A 232 -4.88 -8.08 -0.93
CA GLY A 232 -5.11 -6.91 -0.09
C GLY A 232 -6.58 -6.56 0.20
N LYS A 233 -7.54 -7.45 -0.12
CA LYS A 233 -8.86 -7.43 0.48
C LYS A 233 -8.83 -8.32 1.72
N SER A 234 -8.59 -7.72 2.88
CA SER A 234 -8.83 -8.35 4.19
C SER A 234 -10.26 -8.09 4.65
N GLU A 235 -10.72 -8.81 5.68
CA GLU A 235 -11.99 -8.50 6.37
C GLU A 235 -12.02 -7.06 6.92
N GLY A 236 -10.83 -6.44 7.13
CA GLY A 236 -10.65 -5.05 7.59
C GLY A 236 -10.56 -3.98 6.48
N GLY A 237 -10.66 -4.33 5.20
CA GLY A 237 -10.62 -3.35 4.09
C GLY A 237 -9.28 -3.30 3.34
N ALA A 238 -8.89 -2.12 2.84
CA ALA A 238 -7.65 -1.91 2.11
C ALA A 238 -6.43 -1.87 3.05
N ILE A 239 -5.28 -2.31 2.55
CA ILE A 239 -4.00 -2.20 3.27
C ILE A 239 -3.44 -0.80 3.01
N TRP A 240 -3.76 0.10 3.93
CA TRP A 240 -3.41 1.51 3.85
C TRP A 240 -1.93 1.74 4.15
N LEU A 241 -1.35 2.80 3.56
CA LEU A 241 0.03 3.22 3.82
C LEU A 241 0.13 4.27 4.94
N ASN A 242 -0.97 4.97 5.24
CA ASN A 242 -1.00 5.92 6.35
C ASN A 242 -1.01 5.16 7.69
N PRO A 243 -0.04 5.39 8.60
CA PRO A 243 0.06 4.70 9.89
C PRO A 243 -1.12 4.96 10.83
N GLU A 244 -1.87 6.07 10.65
CA GLU A 244 -3.09 6.34 11.40
C GLU A 244 -4.29 5.46 10.96
N MET A 245 -4.28 4.98 9.71
CA MET A 245 -5.33 4.10 9.16
C MET A 245 -5.00 2.62 9.30
N LEU A 246 -3.72 2.27 9.24
CA LEU A 246 -3.21 0.92 9.47
C LEU A 246 -1.82 1.04 10.12
N SER A 247 -1.72 0.63 11.37
CA SER A 247 -0.45 0.73 12.12
C SER A 247 0.69 0.00 11.41
N PRO A 248 1.97 0.47 11.56
CA PRO A 248 3.12 -0.22 10.99
C PRO A 248 3.21 -1.69 11.45
N TYR A 249 2.79 -2.01 12.67
CA TYR A 249 2.71 -3.39 13.15
C TYR A 249 1.71 -4.22 12.32
N ALA A 250 0.48 -3.74 12.14
CA ALA A 250 -0.54 -4.45 11.35
C ALA A 250 -0.12 -4.56 9.87
N PHE A 251 0.51 -3.52 9.31
CA PHE A 251 1.08 -3.52 7.98
C PHE A 251 2.19 -4.57 7.84
N TYR A 252 3.12 -4.65 8.79
CA TYR A 252 4.16 -5.67 8.83
C TYR A 252 3.56 -7.10 8.92
N GLN A 253 2.56 -7.30 9.80
CA GLN A 253 1.88 -8.61 9.93
C GLN A 253 1.20 -9.04 8.64
N PHE A 254 0.60 -8.13 7.89
CA PHE A 254 -0.01 -8.44 6.59
C PHE A 254 1.01 -9.07 5.63
N TRP A 255 2.20 -8.47 5.49
CA TRP A 255 3.25 -9.01 4.62
C TRP A 255 3.88 -10.28 5.19
N LEU A 256 4.02 -10.36 6.50
CA LEU A 256 4.52 -11.57 7.14
C LEU A 256 3.60 -12.78 6.93
N GLN A 257 2.29 -12.58 6.74
CA GLN A 257 1.31 -13.65 6.56
C GLN A 257 1.07 -14.05 5.09
N VAL A 258 1.85 -13.52 4.16
CA VAL A 258 1.77 -13.89 2.74
C VAL A 258 1.99 -15.41 2.57
N ASP A 259 1.18 -16.02 1.70
CA ASP A 259 1.25 -17.45 1.40
C ASP A 259 2.57 -17.82 0.69
N ASP A 260 3.08 -19.03 0.94
CA ASP A 260 4.33 -19.53 0.32
C ASP A 260 4.24 -19.51 -1.21
N ALA A 261 3.04 -19.72 -1.78
CA ALA A 261 2.81 -19.68 -3.22
C ALA A 261 2.95 -18.27 -3.85
N ASP A 262 2.83 -17.21 -3.03
CA ASP A 262 2.85 -15.83 -3.48
C ASP A 262 4.15 -15.09 -3.14
N VAL A 263 4.86 -15.52 -2.09
CA VAL A 263 5.95 -14.75 -1.47
C VAL A 263 7.06 -14.39 -2.43
N VAL A 264 7.50 -15.33 -3.28
CA VAL A 264 8.60 -15.09 -4.23
C VAL A 264 8.19 -14.05 -5.29
N ARG A 265 6.98 -14.14 -5.80
CA ARG A 265 6.44 -13.14 -6.73
C ARG A 265 6.35 -11.76 -6.06
N PHE A 266 5.95 -11.71 -4.80
CA PHE A 266 5.84 -10.43 -4.07
C PHE A 266 7.21 -9.86 -3.69
N LEU A 267 8.23 -10.68 -3.44
CA LEU A 267 9.61 -10.22 -3.34
C LEU A 267 10.06 -9.50 -4.62
N LYS A 268 9.78 -10.07 -5.80
CA LYS A 268 10.08 -9.44 -7.09
C LYS A 268 9.37 -8.09 -7.26
N VAL A 269 8.07 -8.05 -6.95
CA VAL A 269 7.21 -6.88 -7.19
C VAL A 269 7.43 -5.76 -6.17
N PHE A 270 7.58 -6.08 -4.89
CA PHE A 270 7.49 -5.09 -3.80
C PHE A 270 8.83 -4.76 -3.13
N THR A 271 9.94 -5.44 -3.47
CA THR A 271 11.25 -5.14 -2.88
C THR A 271 12.24 -4.58 -3.90
N PHE A 272 13.37 -4.07 -3.41
CA PHE A 272 14.52 -3.66 -4.23
C PHE A 272 15.67 -4.68 -4.14
N LEU A 273 15.41 -5.86 -3.59
CA LEU A 273 16.40 -6.92 -3.47
C LEU A 273 16.97 -7.30 -4.84
N GLU A 274 18.25 -7.60 -4.86
CA GLU A 274 18.92 -8.12 -6.04
C GLU A 274 18.39 -9.51 -6.43
N ARG A 275 18.54 -9.85 -7.71
CA ARG A 275 18.00 -11.10 -8.28
C ARG A 275 18.51 -12.32 -7.53
N GLU A 276 19.81 -12.37 -7.25
CA GLU A 276 20.48 -13.48 -6.55
C GLU A 276 19.88 -13.73 -5.16
N GLU A 277 19.53 -12.67 -4.44
CA GLU A 277 18.91 -12.80 -3.10
C GLU A 277 17.48 -13.34 -3.20
N ILE A 278 16.71 -12.89 -4.19
CA ILE A 278 15.36 -13.40 -4.42
C ILE A 278 15.40 -14.89 -4.82
N GLU A 279 16.32 -15.28 -5.69
CA GLU A 279 16.53 -16.69 -6.09
C GLU A 279 16.98 -17.55 -4.89
N ARG A 280 17.84 -17.03 -4.01
CA ARG A 280 18.20 -17.69 -2.75
C ARG A 280 16.98 -17.92 -1.86
N LEU A 281 16.15 -16.89 -1.67
CA LEU A 281 14.93 -16.98 -0.86
C LEU A 281 13.90 -17.95 -1.47
N GLU A 282 13.81 -18.04 -2.80
CA GLU A 282 12.99 -19.02 -3.50
C GLU A 282 13.43 -20.44 -3.18
N ALA A 283 14.73 -20.73 -3.26
CA ALA A 283 15.31 -22.04 -2.92
C ALA A 283 15.04 -22.40 -1.43
N VAL A 284 15.28 -21.47 -0.51
CA VAL A 284 15.02 -21.68 0.92
C VAL A 284 13.54 -21.94 1.20
N THR A 285 12.64 -21.22 0.50
CA THR A 285 11.19 -21.43 0.64
C THR A 285 10.76 -22.81 0.17
N ALA A 286 11.36 -23.31 -0.93
CA ALA A 286 11.09 -24.65 -1.46
C ALA A 286 11.61 -25.76 -0.52
N GLU A 287 12.77 -25.58 0.10
CA GLU A 287 13.37 -26.56 1.00
C GLU A 287 12.73 -26.58 2.39
N ASN A 288 12.47 -25.42 2.96
CA ASN A 288 11.96 -25.28 4.32
C ASN A 288 10.94 -24.16 4.48
N PRO A 289 9.72 -24.30 3.93
CA PRO A 289 8.68 -23.26 3.99
C PRO A 289 8.31 -22.87 5.43
N LYS A 290 8.44 -23.78 6.40
CA LYS A 290 8.14 -23.53 7.81
C LYS A 290 9.07 -22.48 8.46
N ALA A 291 10.25 -22.25 7.90
CA ALA A 291 11.15 -21.21 8.37
C ALA A 291 10.58 -19.80 8.11
N ARG A 292 9.74 -19.63 7.08
CA ARG A 292 9.12 -18.36 6.67
C ARG A 292 10.14 -17.21 6.53
N GLU A 293 11.33 -17.54 6.03
CA GLU A 293 12.41 -16.57 5.86
C GLU A 293 12.05 -15.52 4.80
N ALA A 294 11.54 -15.98 3.65
CA ALA A 294 11.11 -15.12 2.56
C ALA A 294 10.01 -14.12 3.00
N GLN A 295 9.05 -14.58 3.82
CA GLN A 295 8.00 -13.69 4.36
C GLN A 295 8.56 -12.65 5.34
N ARG A 296 9.54 -13.01 6.17
CA ARG A 296 10.18 -12.04 7.08
C ARG A 296 10.95 -10.98 6.28
N VAL A 297 11.70 -11.40 5.28
CA VAL A 297 12.42 -10.47 4.40
C VAL A 297 11.45 -9.58 3.64
N LEU A 298 10.37 -10.14 3.07
CA LEU A 298 9.34 -9.36 2.39
C LEU A 298 8.71 -8.31 3.32
N ALA A 299 8.31 -8.72 4.53
CA ALA A 299 7.70 -7.83 5.50
C ALA A 299 8.67 -6.72 5.96
N HIS A 300 9.94 -7.07 6.21
CA HIS A 300 11.00 -6.12 6.55
C HIS A 300 11.19 -5.07 5.46
N GLU A 301 11.44 -5.52 4.22
CA GLU A 301 11.73 -4.63 3.09
C GLU A 301 10.57 -3.67 2.78
N VAL A 302 9.35 -4.20 2.72
CA VAL A 302 8.18 -3.38 2.36
C VAL A 302 7.81 -2.43 3.51
N CYS A 303 7.86 -2.90 4.76
CA CYS A 303 7.58 -2.06 5.91
C CYS A 303 8.63 -0.94 6.06
N THR A 304 9.92 -1.26 5.87
CA THR A 304 11.01 -0.27 5.92
C THR A 304 10.86 0.78 4.83
N TRP A 305 10.48 0.39 3.62
CA TRP A 305 10.27 1.35 2.54
C TRP A 305 9.10 2.30 2.81
N VAL A 306 8.02 1.81 3.42
CA VAL A 306 6.79 2.58 3.64
C VAL A 306 6.82 3.38 4.95
N HIS A 307 7.30 2.78 6.03
CA HIS A 307 7.20 3.33 7.40
C HIS A 307 8.55 3.68 8.03
N GLY A 308 9.66 3.34 7.36
CA GLY A 308 11.00 3.57 7.88
C GLY A 308 11.53 2.45 8.77
N ALA A 309 12.85 2.50 9.02
CA ALA A 309 13.58 1.46 9.73
C ALA A 309 13.15 1.34 11.20
N ASP A 310 12.90 2.45 11.88
CA ASP A 310 12.56 2.46 13.31
C ASP A 310 11.20 1.80 13.56
N ALA A 311 10.17 2.17 12.77
CA ALA A 311 8.85 1.56 12.87
C ALA A 311 8.87 0.07 12.52
N THR A 312 9.70 -0.33 11.56
CA THR A 312 9.89 -1.75 11.21
C THR A 312 10.54 -2.52 12.35
N ALA A 313 11.60 -1.98 12.95
CA ALA A 313 12.26 -2.60 14.09
C ALA A 313 11.30 -2.79 15.27
N GLN A 314 10.45 -1.80 15.57
CA GLN A 314 9.40 -1.90 16.59
C GLN A 314 8.38 -2.99 16.26
N ALA A 315 7.91 -3.09 15.00
CA ALA A 315 6.99 -4.14 14.58
C ALA A 315 7.60 -5.55 14.69
N GLU A 316 8.87 -5.71 14.36
CA GLU A 316 9.63 -6.97 14.50
C GLU A 316 9.83 -7.36 15.95
N ALA A 317 10.24 -6.39 16.79
CA ALA A 317 10.40 -6.60 18.22
C ALA A 317 9.07 -7.05 18.87
N ALA A 318 7.96 -6.34 18.57
CA ALA A 318 6.64 -6.71 19.05
C ALA A 318 6.21 -8.11 18.58
N THR A 319 6.45 -8.43 17.30
CA THR A 319 6.15 -9.76 16.74
C THR A 319 6.92 -10.85 17.49
N SER A 320 8.21 -10.64 17.74
CA SER A 320 9.05 -11.58 18.46
C SER A 320 8.60 -11.74 19.93
N ALA A 321 8.35 -10.62 20.59
CA ALA A 321 8.00 -10.57 22.01
C ALA A 321 6.61 -11.18 22.30
N LEU A 322 5.64 -10.97 21.42
CA LEU A 322 4.33 -11.63 21.52
C LEU A 322 4.41 -13.15 21.45
N TRP A 323 5.45 -13.70 20.84
CA TRP A 323 5.72 -15.15 20.81
C TRP A 323 6.68 -15.61 21.92
N GLY A 324 6.97 -14.75 22.91
CA GLY A 324 7.81 -15.07 24.08
C GLY A 324 9.31 -15.04 23.79
N ARG A 325 9.73 -14.29 22.79
CA ARG A 325 11.11 -14.06 22.38
C ARG A 325 11.41 -12.58 22.37
N GLY A 326 12.34 -12.11 23.21
CA GLY A 326 12.69 -10.69 23.30
C GLY A 326 12.04 -9.97 24.48
N ASP A 327 12.40 -8.70 24.66
CA ASP A 327 11.91 -7.83 25.72
C ASP A 327 10.70 -7.02 25.25
N LEU A 328 9.71 -6.91 26.10
CA LEU A 328 8.51 -6.10 25.86
C LEU A 328 8.69 -4.65 26.32
N ALA A 329 9.69 -4.38 27.16
CA ALA A 329 9.92 -3.06 27.75
C ALA A 329 10.42 -2.03 26.70
N ASP A 330 11.07 -2.49 25.64
CA ASP A 330 11.63 -1.63 24.58
C ASP A 330 10.63 -1.32 23.47
N ILE A 331 9.40 -1.84 23.55
CA ILE A 331 8.36 -1.60 22.54
C ILE A 331 7.62 -0.31 22.87
N ASP A 332 7.50 0.58 21.90
CA ASP A 332 6.78 1.84 22.07
C ASP A 332 5.26 1.64 22.28
N GLU A 333 4.62 2.66 22.84
CA GLU A 333 3.19 2.64 23.18
C GLU A 333 2.30 2.35 21.96
N ALA A 334 2.53 3.03 20.84
CA ALA A 334 1.71 2.87 19.66
C ALA A 334 1.79 1.45 19.12
N THR A 335 2.98 0.87 19.10
CA THR A 335 3.22 -0.50 18.61
C THR A 335 2.62 -1.54 19.56
N ILE A 336 2.80 -1.42 20.88
CA ILE A 336 2.25 -2.42 21.82
C ILE A 336 0.72 -2.38 21.86
N LEU A 337 0.12 -1.19 21.79
CA LEU A 337 -1.33 -1.04 21.69
C LEU A 337 -1.89 -1.64 20.39
N ALA A 338 -1.22 -1.39 19.26
CA ALA A 338 -1.60 -1.99 17.97
C ALA A 338 -1.46 -3.52 18.00
N ALA A 339 -0.36 -4.03 18.55
CA ALA A 339 -0.07 -5.47 18.63
C ALA A 339 -1.03 -6.24 19.57
N THR A 340 -1.68 -5.54 20.48
CA THR A 340 -2.62 -6.12 21.46
C THR A 340 -4.08 -5.77 21.19
N ALA A 341 -4.39 -5.03 20.12
CA ALA A 341 -5.72 -4.53 19.83
C ALA A 341 -6.78 -5.64 19.72
N ASP A 342 -6.44 -6.72 19.03
CA ASP A 342 -7.34 -7.83 18.73
C ASP A 342 -7.26 -8.97 19.78
N LEU A 343 -6.44 -8.81 20.83
CA LEU A 343 -6.35 -9.82 21.87
C LEU A 343 -7.54 -9.73 22.85
N ALA A 344 -7.95 -10.90 23.36
CA ALA A 344 -8.89 -10.94 24.46
C ALA A 344 -8.36 -10.09 25.63
N SER A 345 -9.22 -9.25 26.21
CA SER A 345 -8.80 -8.28 27.21
C SER A 345 -9.57 -8.42 28.54
N GLY A 346 -8.95 -7.94 29.62
CA GLY A 346 -9.56 -7.82 30.94
C GLY A 346 -9.02 -6.60 31.68
N ASP A 347 -9.82 -6.04 32.57
CA ASP A 347 -9.47 -4.87 33.35
C ASP A 347 -8.44 -5.21 34.45
N VAL A 348 -7.51 -4.28 34.66
CA VAL A 348 -6.48 -4.38 35.71
C VAL A 348 -6.53 -3.15 36.59
N THR A 349 -6.90 -3.37 37.87
CA THR A 349 -6.69 -2.36 38.92
C THR A 349 -5.31 -2.66 39.56
N VAL A 350 -4.36 -1.76 39.28
CA VAL A 350 -2.96 -1.91 39.77
C VAL A 350 -2.91 -2.02 41.28
N GLY A 351 -2.13 -2.97 41.80
CA GLY A 351 -2.02 -3.25 43.23
C GLY A 351 -3.19 -4.05 43.83
N GLN A 352 -4.22 -4.41 43.01
CA GLN A 352 -5.38 -5.16 43.49
C GLN A 352 -5.66 -6.42 42.64
N THR A 353 -5.59 -6.34 41.31
CA THR A 353 -5.86 -7.46 40.44
C THR A 353 -4.78 -8.53 40.55
N THR A 354 -5.17 -9.76 40.91
CA THR A 354 -4.24 -10.90 40.97
C THR A 354 -4.07 -11.53 39.58
N ILE A 355 -2.96 -12.29 39.41
CA ILE A 355 -2.77 -13.09 38.18
C ILE A 355 -3.94 -14.07 37.94
N VAL A 356 -4.54 -14.61 39.03
CA VAL A 356 -5.72 -15.50 38.98
C VAL A 356 -6.92 -14.73 38.37
N ASP A 357 -7.15 -13.50 38.88
CA ASP A 357 -8.27 -12.67 38.38
C ASP A 357 -8.06 -12.28 36.94
N LEU A 358 -6.83 -11.95 36.54
CA LEU A 358 -6.52 -11.58 35.15
C LEU A 358 -6.67 -12.75 34.17
N LEU A 359 -6.23 -13.97 34.53
CA LEU A 359 -6.43 -15.18 33.73
C LEU A 359 -7.92 -15.49 33.50
N VAL A 360 -8.76 -15.23 34.52
CA VAL A 360 -10.22 -15.42 34.39
C VAL A 360 -10.89 -14.28 33.66
N GLY A 361 -10.53 -13.03 33.99
CA GLY A 361 -11.11 -11.82 33.38
C GLY A 361 -10.86 -11.73 31.87
N THR A 362 -9.71 -12.19 31.41
CA THR A 362 -9.37 -12.29 29.98
C THR A 362 -9.96 -13.53 29.28
N GLY A 363 -10.62 -14.45 30.02
CA GLY A 363 -11.19 -15.67 29.45
C GLY A 363 -10.14 -16.76 29.12
N LEU A 364 -8.85 -16.57 29.47
CA LEU A 364 -7.82 -17.61 29.31
C LEU A 364 -8.10 -18.83 30.19
N GLU A 365 -8.79 -18.62 31.34
CA GLU A 365 -9.27 -19.68 32.19
C GLU A 365 -10.75 -19.52 32.53
N ARG A 366 -11.43 -20.65 32.65
CA ARG A 366 -12.89 -20.70 32.90
C ARG A 366 -13.28 -20.33 34.35
N GLY A 367 -12.29 -20.24 35.27
CA GLY A 367 -12.55 -19.92 36.66
C GLY A 367 -11.29 -20.03 37.51
N ARG A 368 -11.35 -19.50 38.74
CA ARG A 368 -10.24 -19.34 39.65
C ARG A 368 -9.48 -20.67 39.98
N ASN A 369 -10.19 -21.79 40.12
CA ASN A 369 -9.56 -23.08 40.39
C ASN A 369 -8.72 -23.58 39.20
N ALA A 370 -9.19 -23.33 37.96
CA ALA A 370 -8.44 -23.66 36.77
C ALA A 370 -7.20 -22.76 36.62
N ALA A 371 -7.34 -21.44 36.89
CA ALA A 371 -6.22 -20.51 36.90
C ALA A 371 -5.13 -20.90 37.89
N ARG A 372 -5.48 -21.26 39.16
CA ARG A 372 -4.55 -21.75 40.15
C ARG A 372 -3.80 -23.02 39.71
N LYS A 373 -4.50 -23.97 39.08
CA LYS A 373 -3.85 -25.17 38.52
C LYS A 373 -2.87 -24.84 37.43
N THR A 374 -3.22 -23.89 36.55
CA THR A 374 -2.33 -23.41 35.49
C THR A 374 -1.08 -22.75 36.08
N ILE A 375 -1.20 -21.91 37.09
CA ILE A 375 -0.08 -21.27 37.76
C ILE A 375 0.81 -22.33 38.45
N ALA A 376 0.23 -23.22 39.26
CA ALA A 376 0.95 -24.30 39.95
C ALA A 376 1.68 -25.24 38.98
N GLY A 377 1.06 -25.50 37.80
CA GLY A 377 1.68 -26.26 36.71
C GLY A 377 2.73 -25.49 35.90
N GLY A 378 3.00 -24.22 36.25
CA GLY A 378 4.00 -23.38 35.58
C GLY A 378 3.61 -22.96 34.19
N GLY A 379 2.29 -22.87 33.93
CA GLY A 379 1.73 -22.49 32.61
C GLY A 379 1.28 -21.03 32.51
N ALA A 380 1.49 -20.20 33.56
CA ALA A 380 1.09 -18.80 33.59
C ALA A 380 2.30 -17.87 33.48
N TYR A 381 2.17 -16.81 32.68
CA TYR A 381 3.21 -15.80 32.47
C TYR A 381 2.60 -14.40 32.47
N ILE A 382 3.32 -13.44 33.03
CA ILE A 382 3.10 -12.01 32.91
C ILE A 382 4.28 -11.43 32.13
N ASN A 383 4.01 -10.70 31.05
CA ASN A 383 5.06 -10.09 30.22
C ASN A 383 6.17 -11.07 29.84
N ASN A 384 5.82 -12.29 29.48
CA ASN A 384 6.71 -13.41 29.15
C ASN A 384 7.49 -13.99 30.35
N ILE A 385 7.35 -13.43 31.55
CA ILE A 385 8.00 -13.94 32.81
C ILE A 385 7.05 -14.93 33.46
N LYS A 386 7.57 -16.12 33.75
CA LYS A 386 6.79 -17.17 34.40
C LYS A 386 6.39 -16.77 35.84
N VAL A 387 5.12 -16.92 36.16
CA VAL A 387 4.58 -16.69 37.50
C VAL A 387 4.28 -18.03 38.17
N ALA A 388 4.76 -18.19 39.41
CA ALA A 388 4.53 -19.38 40.25
C ALA A 388 3.65 -19.10 41.45
N ASP A 389 3.52 -17.84 41.86
CA ASP A 389 2.72 -17.43 43.00
C ASP A 389 1.29 -17.09 42.60
N GLU A 390 0.31 -17.84 43.03
CA GLU A 390 -1.09 -17.60 42.78
C GLU A 390 -1.66 -16.32 43.41
N THR A 391 -0.95 -15.78 44.40
CA THR A 391 -1.29 -14.54 45.10
C THR A 391 -0.62 -13.32 44.49
N ALA A 392 0.24 -13.50 43.47
CA ALA A 392 0.90 -12.41 42.76
C ALA A 392 -0.13 -11.38 42.21
N VAL A 393 0.13 -10.12 42.59
CA VAL A 393 -0.70 -8.97 42.20
C VAL A 393 -0.02 -8.22 41.05
N ILE A 394 -0.80 -7.68 40.15
CA ILE A 394 -0.29 -6.83 39.08
C ILE A 394 0.09 -5.48 39.67
N GLY A 395 1.39 -5.22 39.80
CA GLY A 395 1.97 -3.96 40.27
C GLY A 395 2.34 -3.02 39.10
N PRO A 396 2.75 -1.77 39.43
CA PRO A 396 3.19 -0.80 38.41
C PRO A 396 4.36 -1.31 37.56
N GLU A 397 5.22 -2.17 38.11
CA GLU A 397 6.38 -2.78 37.45
C GLU A 397 5.99 -3.75 36.33
N HIS A 398 4.74 -4.20 36.29
CA HIS A 398 4.20 -5.06 35.24
C HIS A 398 3.58 -4.28 34.09
N LEU A 399 3.37 -2.96 34.24
CA LEU A 399 2.79 -2.15 33.18
C LEU A 399 3.82 -1.90 32.09
N LEU A 400 3.45 -2.28 30.88
CA LEU A 400 4.13 -1.89 29.64
C LEU A 400 3.64 -0.50 29.20
N ALA A 401 4.26 0.05 28.18
CA ALA A 401 3.79 1.28 27.54
C ALA A 401 2.28 1.19 27.21
N GLY A 402 1.55 2.30 27.32
CA GLY A 402 0.09 2.33 27.13
C GLY A 402 -0.73 1.64 28.22
N GLY A 403 -0.12 1.34 29.39
CA GLY A 403 -0.83 0.79 30.55
C GLY A 403 -1.35 -0.64 30.35
N VAL A 404 -0.67 -1.44 29.56
CA VAL A 404 -1.07 -2.82 29.27
C VAL A 404 -0.15 -3.84 29.95
N VAL A 405 -0.70 -5.01 30.22
CA VAL A 405 0.02 -6.18 30.77
C VAL A 405 -0.29 -7.39 29.90
N LEU A 406 0.72 -8.04 29.36
CA LEU A 406 0.51 -9.29 28.64
C LEU A 406 0.39 -10.46 29.62
N VAL A 407 -0.69 -11.23 29.47
CA VAL A 407 -0.90 -12.46 30.22
C VAL A 407 -0.98 -13.65 29.27
N ARG A 408 -0.26 -14.73 29.62
CA ARG A 408 -0.17 -15.91 28.77
C ARG A 408 -0.47 -17.19 29.51
N LYS A 409 -1.22 -18.08 28.86
CA LYS A 409 -1.44 -19.46 29.27
C LYS A 409 -0.72 -20.42 28.31
N GLY A 410 0.34 -21.06 28.80
CA GLY A 410 1.19 -21.92 28.00
C GLY A 410 1.90 -21.15 26.89
N ARG A 411 2.14 -21.81 25.72
CA ARG A 411 2.92 -21.21 24.63
C ARG A 411 2.10 -20.39 23.65
N ARG A 412 0.78 -20.61 23.55
CA ARG A 412 -0.02 -20.12 22.42
C ARG A 412 -1.15 -19.16 22.81
N ASN A 413 -1.67 -19.27 24.01
CA ASN A 413 -2.83 -18.48 24.41
C ASN A 413 -2.37 -17.20 25.10
N LEU A 414 -2.58 -16.08 24.42
CA LEU A 414 -2.19 -14.74 24.85
C LEU A 414 -3.43 -13.86 24.99
N ALA A 415 -3.42 -13.01 26.01
CA ALA A 415 -4.42 -11.99 26.25
C ALA A 415 -3.76 -10.76 26.87
N VAL A 416 -4.52 -9.68 27.02
CA VAL A 416 -4.03 -8.41 27.54
C VAL A 416 -4.85 -7.92 28.72
N GLY A 417 -4.18 -7.52 29.81
CA GLY A 417 -4.76 -6.71 30.87
C GLY A 417 -4.63 -5.24 30.53
N ARG A 418 -5.68 -4.45 30.72
CA ARG A 418 -5.67 -2.99 30.51
C ARG A 418 -5.86 -2.30 31.86
N ALA A 419 -4.95 -1.40 32.22
CA ALA A 419 -5.07 -0.60 33.44
C ALA A 419 -6.29 0.32 33.39
N VAL A 420 -7.10 0.32 34.48
CA VAL A 420 -8.30 1.13 34.66
C VAL A 420 -8.24 1.94 35.95
#